data_5c5abbde44158854a0cd6c2a7fb2bf3e
#
_entry.id   5c5abbde44158854a0cd6c2a7fb2bf3e
#
_cell.length_a   1.000
_cell.length_b   1.000
_cell.length_c   1.000
_cell.angle_alpha   90.00
_cell.angle_beta   90.00
_cell.angle_gamma   90.00
#
_symmetry.space_group_name_H-M   'P 1'
#
loop_
_entity.id
_entity.type
_entity.pdbx_description
1 polymer ?
#
loop_
_entity_poly.entity_id
_entity_poly.type
_entity_poly.pdbx_seq_one_letter_code
_entity_poly.pdbx_strand_id
1 'polypeptide(L)'
;MFTSITDRKSFGATYQWAVLSTLPMDSDKNRSGLRASEVNQALGMPKEARTTVTLLLKSMAAKGMVRRYEYKIGRRNFITYKRVLPLRKREKIARLLGV
;
A
#
# COMPACT_ATOMS: atom_id res chain seq x y z
N MET A 1 8.18 10.51 -17.67
CA MET A 1 7.15 9.65 -18.22
C MET A 1 7.70 8.27 -18.51
N PHE A 2 6.96 7.25 -18.19
CA PHE A 2 7.42 5.87 -18.33
C PHE A 2 6.94 5.30 -19.65
N THR A 3 7.83 5.24 -20.61
CA THR A 3 7.51 4.77 -21.95
C THR A 3 8.10 3.43 -22.26
N SER A 4 9.09 2.99 -21.47
CA SER A 4 9.78 1.74 -21.70
C SER A 4 9.32 0.68 -20.71
N ILE A 5 9.33 -0.58 -21.13
CA ILE A 5 8.96 -1.71 -20.30
C ILE A 5 9.95 -1.87 -19.14
N THR A 6 11.20 -1.53 -19.36
CA THR A 6 12.24 -1.58 -18.34
C THR A 6 11.92 -0.66 -17.18
N ASP A 7 11.38 0.53 -17.48
CA ASP A 7 11.03 1.50 -16.46
C ASP A 7 9.78 1.10 -15.66
N ARG A 8 8.95 0.23 -16.23
CA ARG A 8 7.71 -0.20 -15.58
C ARG A 8 7.99 -0.87 -14.24
N LYS A 9 9.04 -1.68 -14.15
CA LYS A 9 9.38 -2.36 -12.90
C LYS A 9 9.86 -1.36 -11.86
N SER A 10 10.71 -0.42 -12.24
CA SER A 10 11.18 0.64 -11.35
C SER A 10 10.04 1.53 -10.90
N PHE A 11 9.14 1.86 -11.83
CA PHE A 11 7.96 2.66 -11.51
C PHE A 11 7.07 1.94 -10.50
N GLY A 12 6.86 0.64 -10.69
CA GLY A 12 6.05 -0.15 -9.76
C GLY A 12 6.63 -0.14 -8.35
N ALA A 13 7.95 -0.29 -8.23
CA ALA A 13 8.62 -0.25 -6.94
C ALA A 13 8.47 1.14 -6.29
N THR A 14 8.64 2.20 -7.06
CA THR A 14 8.47 3.57 -6.57
C THR A 14 7.04 3.80 -6.11
N TYR A 15 6.07 3.31 -6.87
CA TYR A 15 4.67 3.42 -6.51
C TYR A 15 4.37 2.68 -5.20
N GLN A 16 4.93 1.49 -5.04
CA GLN A 16 4.75 0.71 -3.82
C GLN A 16 5.31 1.45 -2.60
N TRP A 17 6.47 2.09 -2.75
CA TRP A 17 7.04 2.92 -1.70
C TRP A 17 6.09 4.06 -1.33
N ALA A 18 5.53 4.72 -2.34
CA ALA A 18 4.60 5.82 -2.12
C ALA A 18 3.36 5.33 -1.35
N VAL A 19 2.82 4.18 -1.73
CA VAL A 19 1.68 3.59 -1.04
C VAL A 19 2.03 3.27 0.41
N LEU A 20 3.18 2.62 0.63
CA LEU A 20 3.62 2.29 1.98
C LEU A 20 3.79 3.52 2.85
N SER A 21 4.27 4.62 2.28
CA SER A 21 4.51 5.85 3.04
C SER A 21 3.20 6.48 3.55
N THR A 22 2.07 6.18 2.95
CA THR A 22 0.78 6.71 3.40
C THR A 22 0.23 5.94 4.60
N LEU A 23 0.67 4.71 4.80
CA LEU A 23 0.09 3.82 5.79
C LEU A 23 0.72 4.02 7.17
N PRO A 24 -0.09 3.98 8.25
CA PRO A 24 0.47 3.96 9.60
C PRO A 24 1.13 2.61 9.87
N MET A 25 2.03 2.60 10.86
CA MET A 25 2.65 1.37 11.32
C MET A 25 1.64 0.48 12.03
N ASP A 26 1.74 -0.83 11.82
CA ASP A 26 0.89 -1.79 12.52
C ASP A 26 1.10 -1.75 14.03
N SER A 27 2.31 -1.42 14.46
CA SER A 27 2.63 -1.30 15.88
C SER A 27 2.02 -0.05 16.52
N ASP A 28 1.57 0.92 15.72
CA ASP A 28 0.94 2.13 16.25
C ASP A 28 -0.55 1.86 16.47
N LYS A 29 -0.89 1.55 17.71
CA LYS A 29 -2.26 1.21 18.10
C LYS A 29 -3.19 2.42 18.18
N ASN A 30 -2.62 3.62 18.16
CA ASN A 30 -3.40 4.85 18.24
C ASN A 30 -3.90 5.31 16.88
N ARG A 31 -3.46 4.67 15.81
CA ARG A 31 -3.84 5.00 14.45
C ARG A 31 -4.60 3.85 13.80
N SER A 32 -5.71 4.19 13.17
CA SER A 32 -6.44 3.22 12.35
C SER A 32 -5.72 3.03 11.01
N GLY A 33 -5.86 1.84 10.43
CA GLY A 33 -5.38 1.61 9.08
C GLY A 33 -6.16 2.43 8.06
N LEU A 34 -5.67 2.49 6.84
CA LEU A 34 -6.31 3.21 5.76
C LEU A 34 -6.98 2.25 4.79
N ARG A 35 -8.14 2.65 4.28
CA ARG A 35 -8.79 1.96 3.18
C ARG A 35 -8.08 2.30 1.87
N ALA A 36 -8.24 1.46 0.86
CA ALA A 36 -7.64 1.69 -0.45
C ALA A 36 -8.03 3.07 -1.01
N SER A 37 -9.29 3.47 -0.83
CA SER A 37 -9.75 4.79 -1.28
C SER A 37 -9.03 5.93 -0.56
N GLU A 38 -8.75 5.77 0.72
CA GLU A 38 -8.03 6.78 1.50
C GLU A 38 -6.57 6.87 1.07
N VAL A 39 -5.95 5.73 0.77
CA VAL A 39 -4.57 5.69 0.24
C VAL A 39 -4.54 6.40 -1.11
N ASN A 40 -5.50 6.09 -1.98
CA ASN A 40 -5.58 6.70 -3.30
C ASN A 40 -5.70 8.23 -3.19
N GLN A 41 -6.53 8.69 -2.28
CA GLN A 41 -6.73 10.11 -2.03
C GLN A 41 -5.47 10.77 -1.47
N ALA A 42 -4.80 10.10 -0.53
CA ALA A 42 -3.56 10.63 0.06
C ALA A 42 -2.45 10.77 -0.99
N LEU A 43 -2.46 9.92 -2.01
CA LEU A 43 -1.50 9.99 -3.11
C LEU A 43 -1.87 11.04 -4.16
N GLY A 44 -3.04 11.66 -4.04
CA GLY A 44 -3.52 12.61 -5.03
C GLY A 44 -3.86 11.98 -6.36
N MET A 45 -4.17 10.71 -6.37
CA MET A 45 -4.46 9.96 -7.60
C MET A 45 -5.94 10.06 -7.96
N PRO A 46 -6.28 9.96 -9.26
CA PRO A 46 -7.69 9.98 -9.67
C PRO A 46 -8.41 8.71 -9.20
N LYS A 47 -9.75 8.77 -9.18
CA LYS A 47 -10.57 7.65 -8.74
C LYS A 47 -10.30 6.37 -9.53
N GLU A 48 -9.96 6.52 -10.81
CA GLU A 48 -9.69 5.39 -11.69
C GLU A 48 -8.48 4.57 -11.25
N ALA A 49 -7.57 5.19 -10.50
CA ALA A 49 -6.37 4.50 -9.99
C ALA A 49 -6.67 3.63 -8.77
N ARG A 50 -7.87 3.70 -8.20
CA ARG A 50 -8.20 2.97 -6.98
C ARG A 50 -8.06 1.45 -7.13
N THR A 51 -8.43 0.93 -8.29
CA THR A 51 -8.28 -0.50 -8.56
C THR A 51 -6.82 -0.92 -8.50
N THR A 52 -5.94 -0.11 -9.11
CA THR A 52 -4.49 -0.37 -9.08
C THR A 52 -3.96 -0.34 -7.65
N VAL A 53 -4.39 0.65 -6.86
CA VAL A 53 -3.99 0.75 -5.45
C VAL A 53 -4.47 -0.47 -4.66
N THR A 54 -5.71 -0.91 -4.89
CA THR A 54 -6.26 -2.08 -4.22
C THR A 54 -5.47 -3.34 -4.54
N LEU A 55 -5.15 -3.55 -5.81
CA LEU A 55 -4.36 -4.71 -6.24
C LEU A 55 -2.96 -4.67 -5.63
N LEU A 56 -2.38 -3.49 -5.58
CA LEU A 56 -1.05 -3.30 -5.02
C LEU A 56 -1.05 -3.62 -3.51
N LEU A 57 -2.05 -3.12 -2.78
CA LEU A 57 -2.19 -3.41 -1.36
C LEU A 57 -2.38 -4.91 -1.10
N LYS A 58 -3.18 -5.58 -1.92
CA LYS A 58 -3.38 -7.03 -1.81
C LYS A 58 -2.08 -7.78 -2.06
N SER A 59 -1.32 -7.37 -3.06
CA SER A 59 -0.02 -7.98 -3.38
C SER A 59 0.95 -7.82 -2.22
N MET A 60 1.04 -6.61 -1.66
CA MET A 60 1.91 -6.35 -0.53
C MET A 60 1.49 -7.10 0.73
N ALA A 61 0.19 -7.28 0.93
CA ALA A 61 -0.32 -8.06 2.05
C ALA A 61 0.09 -9.54 1.90
N ALA A 62 0.03 -10.06 0.69
CA ALA A 62 0.46 -11.43 0.41
C ALA A 62 1.95 -11.63 0.69
N LYS A 63 2.75 -10.57 0.52
CA LYS A 63 4.19 -10.60 0.80
C LYS A 63 4.53 -10.29 2.25
N GLY A 64 3.53 -10.02 3.09
CA GLY A 64 3.76 -9.71 4.49
C GLY A 64 4.26 -8.30 4.77
N MET A 65 4.18 -7.41 3.79
CA MET A 65 4.66 -6.02 3.94
C MET A 65 3.63 -5.12 4.57
N VAL A 66 2.35 -5.42 4.37
CA VAL A 66 1.25 -4.71 5.01
C VAL A 66 0.36 -5.74 5.67
N ARG A 67 -0.37 -5.30 6.69
CA ARG A 67 -1.36 -6.11 7.37
C ARG A 67 -2.75 -5.63 7.00
N ARG A 68 -3.59 -6.56 6.59
CA ARG A 68 -4.97 -6.30 6.19
C ARG A 68 -5.89 -6.56 7.37
N TYR A 69 -6.73 -5.59 7.65
CA TYR A 69 -7.76 -5.71 8.68
C TYR A 69 -9.11 -5.59 8.04
N GLU A 70 -10.01 -6.43 8.47
CA GLU A 70 -11.37 -6.43 7.96
C GLU A 70 -12.33 -6.28 9.13
N TYR A 71 -13.20 -5.28 9.08
CA TYR A 71 -14.24 -5.15 10.07
C TYR A 71 -15.59 -4.97 9.42
N LYS A 72 -16.59 -5.34 10.18
CA LYS A 72 -17.98 -5.22 9.76
C LYS A 72 -18.66 -4.19 10.66
N ILE A 73 -19.20 -3.16 10.04
CA ILE A 73 -19.97 -2.14 10.73
C ILE A 73 -21.35 -2.14 10.10
N GLY A 74 -22.37 -2.63 10.84
CA GLY A 74 -23.70 -2.82 10.30
C GLY A 74 -23.65 -3.87 9.17
N ARG A 75 -24.10 -3.48 7.98
CA ARG A 75 -24.11 -4.37 6.80
C ARG A 75 -22.88 -4.16 5.89
N ARG A 76 -21.98 -3.26 6.26
CA ARG A 76 -20.83 -2.93 5.43
C ARG A 76 -19.57 -3.56 5.96
N ASN A 77 -18.76 -4.07 5.04
CA ASN A 77 -17.43 -4.56 5.35
C ASN A 77 -16.42 -3.47 5.00
N PHE A 78 -15.50 -3.21 5.93
CA PHE A 78 -14.43 -2.24 5.74
C PHE A 78 -13.10 -2.97 5.80
N ILE A 79 -12.25 -2.70 4.82
CA ILE A 79 -10.91 -3.27 4.77
C ILE A 79 -9.92 -2.13 4.88
N THR A 80 -9.03 -2.21 5.87
CA THR A 80 -7.97 -1.23 6.07
C THR A 80 -6.63 -1.93 6.07
N TYR A 81 -5.58 -1.15 5.87
CA TYR A 81 -4.22 -1.64 5.76
C TYR A 81 -3.29 -0.81 6.65
N LYS A 82 -2.33 -1.49 7.24
CA LYS A 82 -1.22 -0.87 7.98
C LYS A 82 0.08 -1.49 7.48
N ARG A 83 1.16 -0.70 7.46
CA ARG A 83 2.46 -1.26 7.07
C ARG A 83 3.09 -1.98 8.25
N VAL A 84 3.77 -3.08 7.95
CA VAL A 84 4.42 -3.89 8.97
C VAL A 84 5.85 -3.41 9.23
N LEU A 85 6.54 -3.00 8.16
CA LEU A 85 7.94 -2.60 8.25
C LEU A 85 8.08 -1.08 8.27
N PRO A 86 9.01 -0.54 9.09
CA PRO A 86 9.26 0.90 9.09
C PRO A 86 9.92 1.34 7.77
N LEU A 87 9.58 2.56 7.34
CA LEU A 87 10.08 3.10 6.07
C LEU A 87 11.60 3.25 6.05
N ARG A 88 12.23 3.45 7.21
CA ARG A 88 13.69 3.55 7.30
C ARG A 88 14.39 2.25 6.91
N LYS A 89 13.67 1.14 6.80
CA LYS A 89 14.23 -0.14 6.34
C LYS A 89 13.94 -0.37 4.87
N ARG A 90 14.20 0.64 4.06
CA ARG A 90 13.89 0.64 2.64
C ARG A 90 14.53 -0.51 1.88
N GLU A 91 15.78 -0.81 2.17
CA GLU A 91 16.51 -1.88 1.49
C GLU A 91 15.83 -3.23 1.70
N LYS A 92 15.38 -3.48 2.92
CA LYS A 92 14.70 -4.73 3.24
C LYS A 92 13.37 -4.82 2.50
N ILE A 93 12.62 -3.72 2.43
CA ILE A 93 11.37 -3.69 1.70
C ILE A 93 11.63 -3.87 0.20
N ALA A 94 12.63 -3.18 -0.34
CA ALA A 94 12.98 -3.32 -1.74
C ALA A 94 13.31 -4.77 -2.09
N ARG A 95 14.01 -5.45 -1.21
CA ARG A 95 14.35 -6.85 -1.39
C ARG A 95 13.11 -7.73 -1.44
N LEU A 96 12.15 -7.46 -0.55
CA LEU A 96 10.87 -8.18 -0.53
C LEU A 96 10.05 -7.93 -1.78
N LEU A 97 10.18 -6.75 -2.37
CA LEU A 97 9.50 -6.39 -3.60
C LEU A 97 10.17 -6.97 -4.84
N GLY A 98 11.35 -7.54 -4.70
CA GLY A 98 12.09 -8.08 -5.82
C GLY A 98 12.75 -7.04 -6.72
N VAL A 99 13.14 -5.95 -6.11
CA VAL A 99 13.77 -4.83 -6.84
C VAL A 99 15.26 -4.85 -6.66
#